data_06f1fb3ff43923a4ae8ab292f91951d3
#
_entry.id   06f1fb3ff43923a4ae8ab292f91951d3
#
_cell.length_a   1.000
_cell.length_b   1.000
_cell.length_c   1.000
_cell.angle_alpha   90.00
_cell.angle_beta   90.00
_cell.angle_gamma   90.00
#
_symmetry.space_group_name_H-M   'P 1'
#
loop_
_entity.id
_entity.type
_entity.pdbx_description
1 polymer ?
#
loop_
_entity_poly.entity_id
_entity_poly.type
_entity_poly.pdbx_seq_one_letter_code
_entity_poly.pdbx_strand_id
1 'polypeptide(L)'
;MKLICNVVILAGAGMLSWHLNARSLSLAGSGNGTSFDLQADAPGKVEFFGSDSADLYSKEIAESFQGVLDRDYVSKPDGKFPAGFLNASPAGQPWYGTMWTRDAGTFMRELVLWGYYEHACQVAQCVMDNVGSNSNGFIEFPRFIDPEQGPQSGSEMDGQAATIIAMVELWERLPEQDLFRARLYQFLHQESSPVRGIHYFLEHGPLVPGSGEFGGGKGHDDYNVIQNNLCALALLSTANMEDEAGDHADAKKWRKDAGTIFHNIGKYLVNNHGSWIWGIDLKTMKPNRTDADSAANSGGGGLNGVVCMSADVLGYNPDTWLWQGALVNGGKTFDELYAFPLRKAQFDKYGFWAQMNYTHKGLLTSPSYGQGYALQDMLLFDKVGMADHGLDFLAETTYKSPNVVFSLNQYHYERLSPYYFYERMYSPDAQGKIELTAGCGPLNLVNVAEPLKVARLIAGIDDTSLNQVRIIPRLPPSWSGYRVEDWPIRTSHGMVRADISFVRRNGVVSFGLQVKDGGAIPKLAVRLPEQDKMVWKYQNNVEKFEANSATVESIHNSSVPSGG
;
A
#
# COMPACT_ATOMS: atom_id res chain seq x y z
N MET A 1 29.80 48.94 -25.66
CA MET A 1 31.00 48.10 -25.36
C MET A 1 31.34 48.26 -23.91
N LYS A 2 31.45 47.21 -23.14
CA LYS A 2 31.55 47.08 -21.67
C LYS A 2 30.19 47.07 -20.96
N LEU A 3 29.62 45.86 -20.78
CA LEU A 3 28.96 45.32 -19.59
C LEU A 3 28.46 43.89 -19.85
N ILE A 4 29.38 42.97 -20.00
CA ILE A 4 29.07 41.52 -19.86
C ILE A 4 30.37 40.91 -19.33
N CYS A 5 30.48 40.79 -18.02
CA CYS A 5 31.37 39.86 -17.31
C CYS A 5 31.24 40.13 -15.80
N ASN A 6 30.29 39.53 -15.14
CA ASN A 6 30.30 39.34 -13.67
C ASN A 6 29.03 38.66 -13.17
N VAL A 7 28.70 37.47 -13.69
CA VAL A 7 27.69 36.57 -13.08
C VAL A 7 28.02 35.08 -13.33
N VAL A 8 29.26 34.67 -13.24
CA VAL A 8 29.62 33.27 -13.42
C VAL A 8 30.58 32.75 -12.31
N ILE A 9 30.65 33.35 -11.14
CA ILE A 9 31.55 32.81 -10.08
C ILE A 9 30.84 32.57 -8.73
N LEU A 10 29.53 32.44 -8.67
CA LEU A 10 28.83 32.11 -7.41
C LEU A 10 28.07 30.77 -7.45
N ALA A 11 28.07 30.03 -8.53
CA ALA A 11 27.45 28.70 -8.62
C ALA A 11 28.40 27.53 -8.35
N GLY A 12 29.71 27.78 -8.23
CA GLY A 12 30.69 26.71 -8.05
C GLY A 12 31.08 26.38 -6.60
N ALA A 13 30.72 27.21 -5.65
CA ALA A 13 31.11 27.02 -4.25
C ALA A 13 30.04 26.29 -3.40
N GLY A 14 28.82 26.17 -3.88
CA GLY A 14 27.74 25.48 -3.18
C GLY A 14 27.70 23.96 -3.35
N MET A 15 28.29 23.44 -4.42
CA MET A 15 28.27 21.99 -4.69
C MET A 15 29.41 21.19 -4.01
N LEU A 16 30.46 21.85 -3.55
CA LEU A 16 31.58 21.15 -2.90
C LEU A 16 31.38 20.93 -1.39
N SER A 17 30.39 21.58 -0.76
CA SER A 17 30.13 21.37 0.69
C SER A 17 29.19 20.18 0.98
N TRP A 18 28.44 19.71 -0.03
CA TRP A 18 27.48 18.62 0.15
C TRP A 18 28.09 17.21 0.11
N HIS A 19 29.23 17.05 -0.58
CA HIS A 19 29.90 15.76 -0.66
C HIS A 19 30.74 15.40 0.59
N LEU A 20 31.01 16.35 1.49
CA LEU A 20 31.82 16.09 2.67
C LEU A 20 30.99 15.72 3.92
N ASN A 21 29.69 16.06 3.96
CA ASN A 21 28.84 15.71 5.10
C ASN A 21 28.09 14.36 4.96
N ALA A 22 27.91 13.87 3.74
CA ALA A 22 27.29 12.55 3.52
C ALA A 22 28.21 11.37 3.95
N ARG A 23 29.53 11.61 4.09
CA ARG A 23 30.47 10.58 4.55
C ARG A 23 30.66 10.47 6.06
N SER A 24 30.12 11.37 6.85
CA SER A 24 30.26 11.36 8.32
C SER A 24 29.11 10.70 9.08
N LEU A 25 28.05 10.27 8.39
CA LEU A 25 26.97 9.46 8.95
C LEU A 25 27.07 7.98 8.53
N SER A 26 28.22 7.52 8.05
CA SER A 26 28.46 6.08 8.07
C SER A 26 28.50 5.68 9.55
N LEU A 27 27.40 5.14 10.05
CA LEU A 27 27.39 4.37 11.28
C LEU A 27 28.62 3.45 11.22
N ALA A 28 29.59 3.67 12.09
CA ALA A 28 30.81 2.91 12.16
C ALA A 28 30.48 1.41 12.23
N GLY A 29 30.65 0.72 11.12
CA GLY A 29 30.27 -0.67 10.96
C GLY A 29 30.51 -1.25 9.57
N SER A 30 31.31 -0.61 8.70
CA SER A 30 31.83 -1.28 7.50
C SER A 30 33.06 -2.09 7.86
N GLY A 31 32.88 -3.11 8.64
CA GLY A 31 33.95 -4.06 8.97
C GLY A 31 33.34 -5.44 9.10
N ASN A 32 33.56 -6.28 8.08
CA ASN A 32 33.26 -7.71 8.02
C ASN A 32 31.73 -8.02 8.03
N GLY A 33 31.25 -8.50 6.91
CA GLY A 33 29.88 -8.95 6.71
C GLY A 33 29.39 -9.86 7.84
N THR A 34 28.74 -9.28 8.83
CA THR A 34 27.85 -10.01 9.69
C THR A 34 26.64 -10.36 8.82
N SER A 35 26.61 -11.58 8.30
CA SER A 35 25.38 -12.17 7.80
C SER A 35 24.41 -12.13 8.98
N PHE A 36 23.41 -11.27 8.91
CA PHE A 36 22.25 -11.40 9.79
C PHE A 36 21.64 -12.75 9.47
N ASP A 37 21.37 -13.53 10.49
CA ASP A 37 20.55 -14.73 10.36
C ASP A 37 19.10 -14.23 10.23
N LEU A 38 18.78 -13.74 9.02
CA LEU A 38 17.47 -13.13 8.72
C LEU A 38 16.41 -14.22 8.83
N GLN A 39 15.26 -13.84 9.36
CA GLN A 39 14.10 -14.73 9.34
C GLN A 39 13.81 -15.14 7.91
N ALA A 40 13.84 -16.45 7.63
CA ALA A 40 13.60 -16.98 6.31
C ALA A 40 12.18 -16.64 5.82
N ASP A 41 12.05 -16.46 4.52
CA ASP A 41 10.75 -16.28 3.90
C ASP A 41 9.85 -17.49 4.13
N ALA A 42 8.61 -17.19 4.44
CA ALA A 42 7.57 -18.18 4.62
C ALA A 42 6.24 -17.62 4.07
N PRO A 43 6.14 -17.48 2.72
CA PRO A 43 5.03 -16.77 2.10
C PRO A 43 3.70 -17.50 2.26
N GLY A 44 2.66 -16.73 2.55
CA GLY A 44 1.28 -17.17 2.44
C GLY A 44 0.81 -17.19 0.99
N LYS A 45 -0.24 -17.96 0.71
CA LYS A 45 -0.87 -18.05 -0.61
C LYS A 45 -2.36 -17.77 -0.49
N VAL A 46 -2.91 -17.11 -1.49
CA VAL A 46 -4.35 -16.83 -1.61
C VAL A 46 -4.83 -17.33 -2.95
N GLU A 47 -5.93 -18.08 -2.95
CA GLU A 47 -6.59 -18.59 -4.13
C GLU A 47 -8.08 -18.27 -4.05
N PHE A 48 -8.63 -17.63 -5.06
CA PHE A 48 -10.05 -17.39 -5.25
C PHE A 48 -10.60 -18.36 -6.28
N PHE A 49 -11.87 -18.73 -6.15
CA PHE A 49 -12.47 -19.70 -7.06
C PHE A 49 -13.99 -19.53 -7.21
N GLY A 50 -14.53 -20.19 -8.24
CA GLY A 50 -15.96 -20.30 -8.49
C GLY A 50 -16.52 -19.37 -9.55
N SER A 51 -15.64 -18.63 -10.23
CA SER A 51 -15.92 -17.94 -11.48
C SER A 51 -14.63 -17.83 -12.30
N ASP A 52 -14.74 -17.58 -13.59
CA ASP A 52 -13.57 -17.40 -14.47
C ASP A 52 -12.72 -16.20 -14.03
N SER A 53 -13.36 -15.12 -13.56
CA SER A 53 -12.66 -13.94 -13.05
C SER A 53 -11.91 -14.21 -11.73
N ALA A 54 -12.46 -15.03 -10.84
CA ALA A 54 -11.79 -15.43 -9.61
C ALA A 54 -10.51 -16.22 -9.90
N ASP A 55 -10.61 -17.23 -10.79
CA ASP A 55 -9.48 -18.06 -11.20
C ASP A 55 -8.40 -17.23 -11.92
N LEU A 56 -8.82 -16.29 -12.76
CA LEU A 56 -7.92 -15.42 -13.51
C LEU A 56 -7.21 -14.44 -12.59
N TYR A 57 -7.94 -13.80 -11.67
CA TYR A 57 -7.39 -12.87 -10.69
C TYR A 57 -6.37 -13.54 -9.76
N SER A 58 -6.64 -14.79 -9.34
CA SER A 58 -5.68 -15.58 -8.55
C SER A 58 -4.36 -15.78 -9.28
N LYS A 59 -4.42 -16.04 -10.60
CA LYS A 59 -3.20 -16.16 -11.43
C LYS A 59 -2.47 -14.83 -11.56
N GLU A 60 -3.20 -13.74 -11.80
CA GLU A 60 -2.61 -12.40 -11.94
C GLU A 60 -1.88 -11.97 -10.68
N ILE A 61 -2.47 -12.21 -9.50
CA ILE A 61 -1.82 -11.93 -8.22
C ILE A 61 -0.53 -12.75 -8.09
N ALA A 62 -0.62 -14.08 -8.27
CA ALA A 62 0.51 -14.97 -8.07
C ALA A 62 1.65 -14.68 -9.07
N GLU A 63 1.34 -14.53 -10.36
CA GLU A 63 2.35 -14.29 -11.39
C GLU A 63 2.93 -12.88 -11.32
N SER A 64 2.13 -11.86 -10.99
CA SER A 64 2.65 -10.50 -10.85
C SER A 64 3.55 -10.37 -9.63
N PHE A 65 3.18 -10.98 -8.50
CA PHE A 65 4.03 -10.97 -7.32
C PHE A 65 5.37 -11.68 -7.58
N GLN A 66 5.31 -12.91 -8.13
CA GLN A 66 6.52 -13.63 -8.50
C GLN A 66 7.34 -12.89 -9.56
N GLY A 67 6.66 -12.24 -10.50
CA GLY A 67 7.29 -11.43 -11.54
C GLY A 67 8.11 -10.27 -10.98
N VAL A 68 7.64 -9.59 -9.94
CA VAL A 68 8.40 -8.55 -9.23
C VAL A 68 9.63 -9.15 -8.56
N LEU A 69 9.48 -10.29 -7.86
CA LEU A 69 10.61 -10.96 -7.21
C LEU A 69 11.69 -11.42 -8.20
N ASP A 70 11.28 -11.90 -9.37
CA ASP A 70 12.20 -12.44 -10.38
C ASP A 70 12.88 -11.36 -11.23
N ARG A 71 12.26 -10.18 -11.37
CA ARG A 71 12.66 -9.19 -12.39
C ARG A 71 13.00 -7.81 -11.85
N ASP A 72 12.37 -7.40 -10.75
CA ASP A 72 12.55 -6.07 -10.18
C ASP A 72 13.44 -6.10 -8.94
N TYR A 73 13.42 -7.23 -8.22
CA TYR A 73 14.16 -7.40 -6.98
C TYR A 73 15.56 -7.94 -7.23
N VAL A 74 16.56 -7.31 -6.59
CA VAL A 74 17.98 -7.70 -6.65
C VAL A 74 18.34 -8.41 -5.35
N SER A 75 18.39 -9.72 -5.36
CA SER A 75 18.69 -10.55 -4.16
C SER A 75 20.16 -10.52 -3.73
N LYS A 76 21.06 -10.28 -4.66
CA LYS A 76 22.53 -10.20 -4.44
C LYS A 76 23.09 -9.03 -5.21
N PRO A 77 24.15 -8.39 -4.73
CA PRO A 77 24.78 -7.30 -5.48
C PRO A 77 25.08 -7.74 -6.92
N ASP A 78 24.57 -6.99 -7.89
CA ASP A 78 24.76 -7.24 -9.32
C ASP A 78 25.24 -5.95 -10.01
N GLY A 79 26.54 -5.88 -10.29
CA GLY A 79 27.17 -4.70 -10.87
C GLY A 79 26.94 -3.45 -10.00
N LYS A 80 26.08 -2.55 -10.49
CA LYS A 80 25.74 -1.29 -9.82
C LYS A 80 24.57 -1.39 -8.83
N PHE A 81 23.84 -2.50 -8.84
CA PHE A 81 22.68 -2.69 -7.97
C PHE A 81 23.08 -3.35 -6.65
N PRO A 82 22.82 -2.75 -5.50
CA PRO A 82 22.99 -3.40 -4.20
C PRO A 82 21.93 -4.48 -3.97
N ALA A 83 22.18 -5.39 -3.05
CA ALA A 83 21.15 -6.31 -2.58
C ALA A 83 19.98 -5.54 -1.95
N GLY A 84 18.77 -6.02 -2.16
CA GLY A 84 17.54 -5.35 -1.73
C GLY A 84 17.13 -4.18 -2.60
N PHE A 85 17.86 -3.89 -3.68
CA PHE A 85 17.41 -2.89 -4.65
C PHE A 85 16.14 -3.39 -5.35
N LEU A 86 15.16 -2.53 -5.40
CA LEU A 86 13.85 -2.84 -5.97
C LEU A 86 13.57 -1.87 -7.12
N ASN A 87 13.74 -2.34 -8.35
CA ASN A 87 13.44 -1.54 -9.53
C ASN A 87 11.96 -1.18 -9.56
N ALA A 88 11.64 0.04 -9.94
CA ALA A 88 10.24 0.45 -10.06
C ALA A 88 9.51 -0.30 -11.18
N SER A 89 10.24 -0.85 -12.15
CA SER A 89 9.73 -1.71 -13.21
C SER A 89 10.89 -2.34 -14.00
N PRO A 90 10.78 -3.60 -14.47
CA PRO A 90 11.84 -4.30 -15.19
C PRO A 90 12.11 -3.75 -16.59
N ALA A 91 11.29 -2.88 -17.09
CA ALA A 91 11.26 -2.54 -18.51
C ALA A 91 12.30 -1.49 -18.95
N GLY A 92 13.32 -1.21 -18.14
CA GLY A 92 14.52 -0.51 -18.61
C GLY A 92 14.34 0.90 -19.15
N GLN A 93 13.33 1.60 -18.70
CA GLN A 93 13.25 3.05 -18.93
C GLN A 93 14.32 3.77 -18.10
N PRO A 94 14.88 4.89 -18.57
CA PRO A 94 15.86 5.64 -17.78
C PRO A 94 15.37 6.04 -16.38
N TRP A 95 14.05 6.23 -16.20
CA TRP A 95 13.43 6.58 -14.91
C TRP A 95 13.03 5.38 -14.05
N TYR A 96 12.84 4.20 -14.65
CA TYR A 96 12.31 3.02 -13.97
C TYR A 96 13.35 1.96 -13.67
N GLY A 97 14.58 2.11 -14.18
CA GLY A 97 15.77 1.42 -13.70
C GLY A 97 16.30 2.00 -12.37
N THR A 98 15.42 2.66 -11.62
CA THR A 98 15.68 3.32 -10.34
C THR A 98 14.75 2.77 -9.27
N MET A 99 15.14 2.85 -8.01
CA MET A 99 14.29 2.48 -6.88
C MET A 99 13.58 3.72 -6.35
N TRP A 100 12.32 3.91 -6.71
CA TRP A 100 11.50 4.97 -6.15
C TRP A 100 11.07 4.61 -4.75
N THR A 101 11.37 5.47 -3.78
CA THR A 101 11.18 5.15 -2.35
C THR A 101 9.71 4.92 -2.02
N ARG A 102 8.78 5.69 -2.58
CA ARG A 102 7.34 5.47 -2.42
C ARG A 102 6.91 4.10 -2.91
N ASP A 103 7.29 3.75 -4.13
CA ASP A 103 6.92 2.49 -4.76
C ASP A 103 7.52 1.30 -4.01
N ALA A 104 8.81 1.42 -3.66
CA ALA A 104 9.52 0.42 -2.86
C ALA A 104 8.91 0.27 -1.45
N GLY A 105 8.58 1.38 -0.78
CA GLY A 105 7.93 1.34 0.53
C GLY A 105 6.55 0.68 0.48
N THR A 106 5.74 1.00 -0.55
CA THR A 106 4.44 0.38 -0.75
C THR A 106 4.55 -1.12 -1.00
N PHE A 107 5.47 -1.54 -1.90
CA PHE A 107 5.66 -2.95 -2.19
C PHE A 107 6.35 -3.71 -1.05
N MET A 108 7.32 -3.09 -0.36
CA MET A 108 7.96 -3.67 0.85
C MET A 108 6.91 -4.06 1.89
N ARG A 109 5.86 -3.25 2.05
CA ARG A 109 4.75 -3.58 2.94
C ARG A 109 4.03 -4.85 2.51
N GLU A 110 3.80 -5.05 1.21
CA GLU A 110 3.23 -6.30 0.70
C GLU A 110 4.18 -7.48 0.94
N LEU A 111 5.50 -7.31 0.74
CA LEU A 111 6.47 -8.37 1.10
C LEU A 111 6.29 -8.80 2.56
N VAL A 112 6.19 -7.84 3.48
CA VAL A 112 5.99 -8.12 4.91
C VAL A 112 4.69 -8.86 5.17
N LEU A 113 3.58 -8.37 4.66
CA LEU A 113 2.25 -8.90 4.96
C LEU A 113 1.99 -10.27 4.31
N TRP A 114 2.68 -10.58 3.22
CA TRP A 114 2.65 -11.89 2.57
C TRP A 114 3.71 -12.87 3.11
N GLY A 115 4.58 -12.44 4.04
CA GLY A 115 5.56 -13.31 4.70
C GLY A 115 6.92 -13.43 4.02
N TYR A 116 7.30 -12.49 3.16
CA TYR A 116 8.63 -12.40 2.52
C TYR A 116 9.58 -11.54 3.38
N TYR A 117 9.90 -12.02 4.58
CA TYR A 117 10.62 -11.24 5.58
C TYR A 117 12.08 -10.99 5.21
N GLU A 118 12.78 -11.98 4.64
CA GLU A 118 14.17 -11.80 4.19
C GLU A 118 14.24 -10.74 3.09
N HIS A 119 13.35 -10.81 2.11
CA HIS A 119 13.25 -9.82 1.05
C HIS A 119 12.97 -8.43 1.60
N ALA A 120 12.01 -8.30 2.50
CA ALA A 120 11.64 -7.03 3.14
C ALA A 120 12.81 -6.44 3.95
N CYS A 121 13.55 -7.25 4.70
CA CYS A 121 14.76 -6.82 5.42
C CYS A 121 15.81 -6.27 4.47
N GLN A 122 16.06 -6.94 3.35
CA GLN A 122 17.03 -6.48 2.36
C GLN A 122 16.61 -5.16 1.70
N VAL A 123 15.32 -5.00 1.36
CA VAL A 123 14.77 -3.73 0.83
C VAL A 123 14.92 -2.61 1.87
N ALA A 124 14.51 -2.84 3.12
CA ALA A 124 14.66 -1.88 4.20
C ALA A 124 16.12 -1.49 4.43
N GLN A 125 17.03 -2.46 4.38
CA GLN A 125 18.46 -2.21 4.50
C GLN A 125 18.97 -1.33 3.36
N CYS A 126 18.60 -1.65 2.10
CA CYS A 126 18.99 -0.86 0.94
C CYS A 126 18.49 0.59 1.07
N VAL A 127 17.27 0.80 1.53
CA VAL A 127 16.73 2.14 1.77
C VAL A 127 17.49 2.85 2.88
N MET A 128 17.73 2.21 4.03
CA MET A 128 18.47 2.80 5.16
C MET A 128 19.91 3.18 4.81
N ASP A 129 20.55 2.44 3.92
CA ASP A 129 21.94 2.72 3.49
C ASP A 129 22.03 3.91 2.51
N ASN A 130 20.89 4.34 1.96
CA ASN A 130 20.79 5.42 0.97
C ASN A 130 20.05 6.67 1.45
N VAL A 131 19.85 6.83 2.75
CA VAL A 131 19.20 8.02 3.29
C VAL A 131 20.08 9.27 3.21
N GLY A 132 19.42 10.42 3.12
CA GLY A 132 20.02 11.73 3.29
C GLY A 132 19.58 12.41 4.58
N SER A 133 19.85 13.70 4.66
CA SER A 133 19.31 14.58 5.70
C SER A 133 18.70 15.80 5.05
N ASN A 134 17.53 16.20 5.53
CA ASN A 134 16.92 17.46 5.10
C ASN A 134 17.63 18.68 5.72
N SER A 135 17.24 19.86 5.32
CA SER A 135 17.82 21.13 5.79
C SER A 135 17.68 21.34 7.31
N ASN A 136 16.81 20.61 7.97
CA ASN A 136 16.54 20.71 9.42
C ASN A 136 17.30 19.62 10.21
N GLY A 137 18.10 18.79 9.54
CA GLY A 137 18.94 17.76 10.16
C GLY A 137 18.24 16.42 10.41
N PHE A 138 17.01 16.24 9.97
CA PHE A 138 16.31 14.95 10.08
C PHE A 138 16.65 14.05 8.90
N ILE A 139 16.70 12.75 9.17
CA ILE A 139 16.86 11.72 8.14
C ILE A 139 15.69 11.80 7.16
N GLU A 140 16.03 11.71 5.89
CA GLU A 140 15.07 11.77 4.81
C GLU A 140 15.36 10.67 3.80
N PHE A 141 14.35 9.90 3.46
CA PHE A 141 14.45 8.93 2.36
C PHE A 141 14.54 9.70 1.04
N PRO A 142 15.43 9.29 0.12
CA PRO A 142 15.54 9.95 -1.16
C PRO A 142 14.24 9.79 -1.95
N ARG A 143 13.99 10.70 -2.89
CA ARG A 143 12.88 10.53 -3.83
C ARG A 143 13.02 9.21 -4.60
N PHE A 144 14.23 8.97 -5.10
CA PHE A 144 14.62 7.69 -5.70
C PHE A 144 16.12 7.45 -5.52
N ILE A 145 16.52 6.20 -5.63
CA ILE A 145 17.90 5.76 -5.64
C ILE A 145 18.24 5.38 -7.09
N ASP A 146 19.17 6.12 -7.67
CA ASP A 146 19.74 5.79 -8.97
C ASP A 146 20.93 4.86 -8.75
N PRO A 147 21.02 3.71 -9.45
CA PRO A 147 22.09 2.74 -9.20
C PRO A 147 23.49 3.23 -9.62
N GLU A 148 23.60 4.29 -10.45
CA GLU A 148 24.87 4.88 -10.87
C GLU A 148 25.20 6.17 -10.13
N GLN A 149 24.18 6.99 -9.85
CA GLN A 149 24.36 8.31 -9.25
C GLN A 149 24.09 8.31 -7.73
N GLY A 150 23.54 7.22 -7.19
CA GLY A 150 23.15 7.12 -5.79
C GLY A 150 21.81 7.83 -5.49
N PRO A 151 21.55 8.13 -4.20
CA PRO A 151 20.29 8.71 -3.76
C PRO A 151 20.11 10.12 -4.32
N GLN A 152 18.92 10.37 -4.87
CA GLN A 152 18.54 11.64 -5.46
C GLN A 152 17.69 12.45 -4.49
N SER A 153 18.06 13.73 -4.33
CA SER A 153 17.38 14.67 -3.43
C SER A 153 15.96 15.02 -3.89
N GLY A 154 15.16 15.51 -2.97
CA GLY A 154 13.78 15.89 -3.18
C GLY A 154 12.85 14.81 -2.63
N SER A 155 12.58 14.85 -1.34
CA SER A 155 11.70 13.87 -0.74
C SER A 155 10.25 14.08 -1.15
N GLU A 156 9.57 12.98 -1.35
CA GLU A 156 8.12 12.93 -1.44
C GLU A 156 7.57 12.46 -0.10
N MET A 157 6.76 13.28 0.57
CA MET A 157 6.30 12.99 1.93
C MET A 157 5.39 11.76 2.00
N ASP A 158 4.67 11.44 0.93
CA ASP A 158 3.95 10.18 0.80
C ASP A 158 4.89 8.98 0.78
N GLY A 159 6.03 9.09 0.07
CA GLY A 159 7.10 8.09 0.08
C GLY A 159 7.76 7.94 1.45
N GLN A 160 8.01 9.06 2.16
CA GLN A 160 8.51 9.03 3.54
C GLN A 160 7.57 8.22 4.43
N ALA A 161 6.29 8.56 4.42
CA ALA A 161 5.28 7.94 5.27
C ALA A 161 5.06 6.46 4.92
N ALA A 162 4.94 6.11 3.64
CA ALA A 162 4.78 4.72 3.20
C ALA A 162 5.94 3.83 3.64
N THR A 163 7.17 4.35 3.53
CA THR A 163 8.38 3.62 3.95
C THR A 163 8.44 3.44 5.47
N ILE A 164 8.09 4.47 6.26
CA ILE A 164 7.98 4.35 7.73
C ILE A 164 6.98 3.25 8.09
N ILE A 165 5.78 3.28 7.52
CA ILE A 165 4.74 2.28 7.78
C ILE A 165 5.25 0.87 7.48
N ALA A 166 5.89 0.67 6.32
CA ALA A 166 6.43 -0.64 5.94
C ALA A 166 7.54 -1.14 6.88
N MET A 167 8.44 -0.23 7.34
CA MET A 167 9.49 -0.56 8.30
C MET A 167 8.92 -0.91 9.68
N VAL A 168 7.88 -0.23 10.13
CA VAL A 168 7.19 -0.56 11.39
C VAL A 168 6.50 -1.93 11.28
N GLU A 169 5.77 -2.18 10.20
CA GLU A 169 5.12 -3.47 9.95
C GLU A 169 6.14 -4.63 9.91
N LEU A 170 7.33 -4.38 9.34
CA LEU A 170 8.43 -5.34 9.36
C LEU A 170 8.94 -5.57 10.78
N TRP A 171 9.20 -4.49 11.53
CA TRP A 171 9.63 -4.57 12.93
C TRP A 171 8.65 -5.39 13.79
N GLU A 172 7.37 -5.16 13.63
CA GLU A 172 6.31 -5.84 14.37
C GLU A 172 6.27 -7.36 14.14
N ARG A 173 6.77 -7.85 13.00
CA ARG A 173 6.72 -9.26 12.59
C ARG A 173 8.04 -10.01 12.76
N LEU A 174 9.14 -9.31 12.98
CA LEU A 174 10.43 -9.94 13.29
C LEU A 174 10.48 -10.41 14.75
N PRO A 175 11.17 -11.52 15.05
CA PRO A 175 11.37 -11.99 16.42
C PRO A 175 12.01 -10.92 17.32
N GLU A 176 11.67 -10.90 18.61
CA GLU A 176 12.20 -9.93 19.56
C GLU A 176 13.73 -9.92 19.65
N GLN A 177 14.35 -11.10 19.52
CA GLN A 177 15.80 -11.27 19.58
C GLN A 177 16.50 -10.95 18.25
N ASP A 178 15.77 -10.61 17.18
CA ASP A 178 16.33 -10.32 15.88
C ASP A 178 17.11 -9.01 15.89
N LEU A 179 18.37 -9.06 15.44
CA LEU A 179 19.24 -7.88 15.41
C LEU A 179 18.76 -6.83 14.40
N PHE A 180 18.12 -7.26 13.32
CA PHE A 180 17.56 -6.34 12.35
C PHE A 180 16.33 -5.60 12.92
N ARG A 181 15.50 -6.28 13.72
CA ARG A 181 14.41 -5.65 14.47
C ARG A 181 14.94 -4.53 15.36
N ALA A 182 16.01 -4.79 16.13
CA ALA A 182 16.64 -3.79 16.98
C ALA A 182 17.18 -2.61 16.17
N ARG A 183 17.76 -2.87 14.99
CA ARG A 183 18.27 -1.84 14.08
C ARG A 183 17.15 -0.97 13.49
N LEU A 184 16.03 -1.55 13.07
CA LEU A 184 14.85 -0.83 12.60
C LEU A 184 14.31 0.11 13.69
N TYR A 185 14.18 -0.41 14.93
CA TYR A 185 13.75 0.40 16.07
C TYR A 185 14.68 1.58 16.29
N GLN A 186 16.00 1.36 16.38
CA GLN A 186 16.98 2.42 16.56
C GLN A 186 16.88 3.47 15.46
N PHE A 187 16.70 3.05 14.21
CA PHE A 187 16.61 3.94 13.05
C PHE A 187 15.36 4.84 13.14
N LEU A 188 14.21 4.29 13.52
CA LEU A 188 12.95 5.03 13.61
C LEU A 188 12.82 5.86 14.90
N HIS A 189 13.50 5.47 15.99
CA HIS A 189 13.39 6.10 17.32
C HIS A 189 14.40 7.25 17.53
N GLN A 190 15.56 7.24 16.86
CA GLN A 190 16.63 8.23 17.11
C GLN A 190 16.18 9.69 16.91
N GLU A 191 16.91 10.64 17.54
CA GLU A 191 16.58 12.07 17.53
C GLU A 191 16.51 12.70 16.12
N SER A 192 17.25 12.17 15.17
CA SER A 192 17.22 12.62 13.77
C SER A 192 16.30 11.78 12.88
N SER A 193 15.42 10.94 13.44
CA SER A 193 14.62 10.01 12.66
C SER A 193 13.65 10.71 11.69
N PRO A 194 13.22 10.03 10.62
CA PRO A 194 12.23 10.59 9.71
C PRO A 194 10.88 10.85 10.38
N VAL A 195 10.54 10.11 11.43
CA VAL A 195 9.32 10.31 12.24
C VAL A 195 9.38 11.65 12.97
N ARG A 196 10.54 12.00 13.56
CA ARG A 196 10.74 13.30 14.21
C ARG A 196 10.74 14.45 13.19
N GLY A 197 11.11 14.18 11.95
CA GLY A 197 10.96 15.12 10.83
C GLY A 197 9.50 15.50 10.57
N ILE A 198 8.57 14.52 10.62
CA ILE A 198 7.12 14.80 10.52
C ILE A 198 6.66 15.68 11.71
N HIS A 199 7.06 15.35 12.92
CA HIS A 199 6.77 16.14 14.11
C HIS A 199 7.24 17.59 14.00
N TYR A 200 8.47 17.80 13.53
CA TYR A 200 9.02 19.14 13.33
C TYR A 200 8.12 20.03 12.44
N PHE A 201 7.59 19.49 11.37
CA PHE A 201 6.67 20.24 10.52
C PHE A 201 5.38 20.64 11.23
N LEU A 202 4.87 19.83 12.15
CA LEU A 202 3.67 20.13 12.93
C LEU A 202 3.93 21.18 14.01
N GLU A 203 5.15 21.35 14.48
CA GLU A 203 5.52 22.46 15.38
C GLU A 203 5.58 23.81 14.63
N HIS A 204 5.74 23.81 13.30
CA HIS A 204 5.92 24.99 12.49
C HIS A 204 4.76 25.29 11.53
N GLY A 205 3.75 24.41 11.48
CA GLY A 205 2.58 24.56 10.60
C GLY A 205 1.39 23.73 11.04
N PRO A 206 0.23 23.98 10.46
CA PRO A 206 -0.98 23.24 10.84
C PRO A 206 -1.00 21.80 10.30
N LEU A 207 -0.27 21.53 9.25
CA LEU A 207 -0.17 20.27 8.52
C LEU A 207 1.28 20.07 8.03
N VAL A 208 1.58 18.89 7.56
CA VAL A 208 2.89 18.58 6.96
C VAL A 208 2.93 19.12 5.53
N PRO A 209 3.85 20.06 5.23
CA PRO A 209 4.03 20.55 3.88
C PRO A 209 4.79 19.54 3.02
N GLY A 210 4.59 19.59 1.73
CA GLY A 210 5.42 18.78 0.86
C GLY A 210 4.77 18.45 -0.46
N SER A 211 5.46 17.66 -1.24
CA SER A 211 4.99 17.10 -2.49
C SER A 211 4.82 15.60 -2.37
N GLY A 212 3.93 15.09 -3.17
CA GLY A 212 3.83 13.70 -3.54
C GLY A 212 3.63 13.59 -5.04
N GLU A 213 3.56 12.39 -5.58
CA GLU A 213 3.28 12.19 -7.01
C GLU A 213 2.00 12.91 -7.45
N PHE A 214 1.02 12.90 -6.58
CA PHE A 214 -0.26 13.54 -6.82
C PHE A 214 -0.26 15.02 -6.42
N GLY A 215 0.86 15.57 -6.01
CA GLY A 215 1.02 16.97 -5.67
C GLY A 215 0.62 17.88 -6.84
N GLY A 216 -0.30 18.76 -6.58
CA GLY A 216 -0.91 19.59 -7.59
C GLY A 216 -0.03 20.69 -8.13
N GLY A 217 0.95 20.38 -8.93
CA GLY A 217 1.62 21.40 -9.70
C GLY A 217 2.97 21.86 -9.15
N LYS A 218 3.51 22.83 -9.77
CA LYS A 218 4.88 23.31 -9.69
C LYS A 218 5.34 23.68 -8.27
N GLY A 219 5.91 22.71 -7.56
CA GLY A 219 6.60 22.94 -6.30
C GLY A 219 5.79 22.57 -5.06
N HIS A 220 6.51 22.36 -4.02
CA HIS A 220 6.13 21.79 -2.72
C HIS A 220 5.40 22.78 -1.80
N ASP A 221 4.57 23.67 -2.36
CA ASP A 221 3.98 24.77 -1.64
C ASP A 221 2.52 24.53 -1.25
N ASP A 222 2.14 23.25 -1.03
CA ASP A 222 0.78 22.91 -0.58
C ASP A 222 0.75 21.97 0.63
N TYR A 223 -0.41 21.97 1.30
CA TYR A 223 -0.84 20.93 2.21
C TYR A 223 -1.88 20.06 1.49
N ASN A 224 -1.56 18.83 1.16
CA ASN A 224 -2.52 17.94 0.52
C ASN A 224 -3.04 16.84 1.45
N VAL A 225 -4.22 16.31 1.14
CA VAL A 225 -4.92 15.36 1.99
C VAL A 225 -4.21 14.00 2.01
N ILE A 226 -3.65 13.55 0.89
CA ILE A 226 -3.04 12.22 0.77
C ILE A 226 -1.82 12.11 1.65
N GLN A 227 -0.84 12.98 1.45
CA GLN A 227 0.40 12.92 2.23
C GLN A 227 0.16 13.19 3.72
N ASN A 228 -0.76 14.11 4.07
CA ASN A 228 -1.08 14.36 5.48
C ASN A 228 -1.76 13.16 6.12
N ASN A 229 -2.66 12.48 5.40
CA ASN A 229 -3.21 11.23 5.88
C ASN A 229 -2.12 10.18 6.12
N LEU A 230 -1.25 9.95 5.14
CA LEU A 230 -0.15 8.99 5.26
C LEU A 230 0.81 9.33 6.40
N CYS A 231 1.16 10.61 6.59
CA CYS A 231 1.98 11.05 7.72
C CYS A 231 1.29 10.74 9.07
N ALA A 232 -0.03 10.99 9.18
CA ALA A 232 -0.78 10.64 10.38
C ALA A 232 -0.78 9.13 10.64
N LEU A 233 -0.93 8.31 9.59
CA LEU A 233 -0.90 6.86 9.70
C LEU A 233 0.50 6.35 10.06
N ALA A 234 1.57 6.94 9.51
CA ALA A 234 2.95 6.63 9.89
C ALA A 234 3.21 6.93 11.37
N LEU A 235 2.70 8.06 11.88
CA LEU A 235 2.78 8.40 13.29
C LEU A 235 1.99 7.42 14.18
N LEU A 236 0.79 6.99 13.77
CA LEU A 236 0.01 5.99 14.53
C LEU A 236 0.69 4.61 14.52
N SER A 237 1.21 4.20 13.38
CA SER A 237 1.97 2.95 13.26
C SER A 237 3.20 2.99 14.18
N THR A 238 3.98 4.08 14.13
CA THR A 238 5.14 4.27 15.01
C THR A 238 4.73 4.32 16.48
N ALA A 239 3.60 4.96 16.82
CA ALA A 239 3.10 4.98 18.20
C ALA A 239 2.78 3.57 18.74
N ASN A 240 2.27 2.67 17.89
CA ASN A 240 2.05 1.28 18.27
C ASN A 240 3.38 0.55 18.52
N MET A 241 4.37 0.78 17.66
CA MET A 241 5.73 0.25 17.82
C MET A 241 6.37 0.74 19.14
N GLU A 242 6.27 2.03 19.45
CA GLU A 242 6.83 2.61 20.68
C GLU A 242 6.15 2.05 21.95
N ASP A 243 4.81 1.92 21.93
CA ASP A 243 4.09 1.29 23.04
C ASP A 243 4.51 -0.16 23.26
N GLU A 244 4.70 -0.93 22.19
CA GLU A 244 5.14 -2.32 22.27
C GLU A 244 6.61 -2.41 22.75
N ALA A 245 7.44 -1.45 22.36
CA ALA A 245 8.82 -1.34 22.82
C ALA A 245 8.93 -0.78 24.25
N GLY A 246 7.84 -0.28 24.85
CA GLY A 246 7.78 0.26 26.22
C GLY A 246 8.02 1.77 26.33
N ASP A 247 8.17 2.48 25.22
CA ASP A 247 8.26 3.96 25.23
C ASP A 247 6.88 4.60 25.07
N HIS A 248 6.11 4.58 26.15
CA HIS A 248 4.78 5.18 26.20
C HIS A 248 4.79 6.71 26.06
N ALA A 249 5.93 7.38 26.30
CA ALA A 249 6.02 8.84 26.19
C ALA A 249 6.02 9.24 24.70
N ASP A 250 6.87 8.63 23.89
CA ASP A 250 6.89 8.88 22.45
C ASP A 250 5.61 8.35 21.79
N ALA A 251 5.09 7.19 22.19
CA ALA A 251 3.81 6.68 21.70
C ALA A 251 2.67 7.70 21.89
N LYS A 252 2.57 8.32 23.08
CA LYS A 252 1.58 9.36 23.35
C LYS A 252 1.79 10.61 22.49
N LYS A 253 3.06 10.98 22.27
CA LYS A 253 3.42 12.14 21.43
C LYS A 253 2.97 11.90 19.99
N TRP A 254 3.28 10.76 19.41
CA TRP A 254 2.94 10.44 18.02
C TRP A 254 1.42 10.33 17.81
N ARG A 255 0.67 9.78 18.77
CA ARG A 255 -0.81 9.78 18.71
C ARG A 255 -1.39 11.18 18.78
N LYS A 256 -0.81 12.07 19.60
CA LYS A 256 -1.25 13.47 19.65
C LYS A 256 -1.02 14.16 18.31
N ASP A 257 0.13 13.97 17.70
CA ASP A 257 0.49 14.56 16.41
C ASP A 257 -0.41 14.04 15.28
N ALA A 258 -0.65 12.75 15.21
CA ALA A 258 -1.61 12.16 14.29
C ALA A 258 -3.02 12.73 14.47
N GLY A 259 -3.48 12.87 15.71
CA GLY A 259 -4.75 13.51 16.04
C GLY A 259 -4.81 14.98 15.60
N THR A 260 -3.70 15.70 15.69
CA THR A 260 -3.58 17.07 15.20
C THR A 260 -3.72 17.12 13.67
N ILE A 261 -3.05 16.22 12.95
CA ILE A 261 -3.18 16.13 11.50
C ILE A 261 -4.64 15.82 11.11
N PHE A 262 -5.28 14.81 11.69
CA PHE A 262 -6.65 14.45 11.38
C PHE A 262 -7.64 15.58 11.68
N HIS A 263 -7.48 16.26 12.80
CA HIS A 263 -8.27 17.45 13.11
C HIS A 263 -8.12 18.53 12.04
N ASN A 264 -6.88 18.81 11.62
CA ASN A 264 -6.58 19.85 10.64
C ASN A 264 -6.95 19.44 9.21
N ILE A 265 -6.91 18.15 8.84
CA ILE A 265 -7.53 17.66 7.60
C ILE A 265 -9.04 18.01 7.62
N GLY A 266 -9.75 17.68 8.70
CA GLY A 266 -11.17 18.00 8.84
C GLY A 266 -11.47 19.50 8.75
N LYS A 267 -10.57 20.34 9.25
CA LYS A 267 -10.73 21.79 9.24
C LYS A 267 -10.41 22.46 7.90
N TYR A 268 -9.37 22.01 7.21
CA TYR A 268 -8.81 22.70 6.06
C TYR A 268 -8.95 21.98 4.73
N LEU A 269 -9.12 20.66 4.76
CA LEU A 269 -9.10 19.80 3.58
C LEU A 269 -10.43 19.09 3.33
N VAL A 270 -11.51 19.60 3.90
CA VAL A 270 -12.88 19.11 3.68
C VAL A 270 -13.73 20.26 3.11
N ASN A 271 -14.47 19.97 2.03
CA ASN A 271 -15.35 20.92 1.38
C ASN A 271 -16.71 21.06 2.12
N ASN A 272 -17.57 21.95 1.62
CA ASN A 272 -18.89 22.19 2.21
C ASN A 272 -19.85 21.01 2.14
N HIS A 273 -19.57 20.02 1.30
CA HIS A 273 -20.36 18.79 1.17
C HIS A 273 -19.84 17.67 2.09
N GLY A 274 -18.71 17.91 2.74
CA GLY A 274 -18.05 16.97 3.64
C GLY A 274 -17.14 15.98 2.95
N SER A 275 -16.78 16.21 1.68
CA SER A 275 -15.80 15.43 0.94
C SER A 275 -14.42 16.06 1.03
N TRP A 276 -13.37 15.26 0.89
CA TRP A 276 -12.02 15.79 0.85
C TRP A 276 -11.79 16.63 -0.40
N ILE A 277 -11.00 17.70 -0.25
CA ILE A 277 -10.39 18.41 -1.35
C ILE A 277 -8.93 17.95 -1.48
N TRP A 278 -8.35 18.18 -2.66
CA TRP A 278 -6.99 17.76 -2.92
C TRP A 278 -5.97 18.40 -1.97
N GLY A 279 -5.98 19.72 -1.87
CA GLY A 279 -5.03 20.46 -1.06
C GLY A 279 -5.33 21.95 -1.01
N ILE A 280 -4.54 22.65 -0.22
CA ILE A 280 -4.56 24.09 -0.04
C ILE A 280 -3.16 24.67 -0.19
N ASP A 281 -3.07 25.87 -0.72
CA ASP A 281 -1.82 26.62 -0.82
C ASP A 281 -1.32 27.04 0.55
N LEU A 282 -0.03 26.83 0.82
CA LEU A 282 0.60 27.10 2.12
C LEU A 282 0.51 28.56 2.58
N LYS A 283 0.55 29.51 1.65
CA LYS A 283 0.60 30.95 1.95
C LYS A 283 -0.78 31.55 2.12
N THR A 284 -1.70 31.15 1.25
CA THR A 284 -3.04 31.74 1.22
C THR A 284 -4.06 30.95 2.02
N MET A 285 -3.75 29.69 2.37
CA MET A 285 -4.64 28.73 3.03
C MET A 285 -5.96 28.52 2.27
N LYS A 286 -5.93 28.71 0.95
CA LYS A 286 -7.08 28.53 0.06
C LYS A 286 -6.91 27.25 -0.74
N PRO A 287 -8.02 26.59 -1.13
CA PRO A 287 -7.95 25.47 -2.05
C PRO A 287 -7.14 25.83 -3.30
N ASN A 288 -6.16 25.02 -3.63
CA ASN A 288 -5.35 25.16 -4.82
C ASN A 288 -6.02 24.53 -6.05
N ARG A 289 -7.11 23.82 -5.86
CA ARG A 289 -8.02 23.27 -6.87
C ARG A 289 -9.46 23.44 -6.44
N THR A 290 -10.35 23.56 -7.41
CA THR A 290 -11.80 23.56 -7.17
C THR A 290 -12.28 22.14 -6.81
N ASP A 291 -13.43 22.01 -6.16
CA ASP A 291 -14.02 20.71 -5.84
C ASP A 291 -14.24 19.84 -7.08
N ALA A 292 -14.69 20.48 -8.18
CA ALA A 292 -14.86 19.80 -9.46
C ALA A 292 -13.51 19.30 -10.05
N ASP A 293 -12.44 20.08 -9.90
CA ASP A 293 -11.11 19.69 -10.30
C ASP A 293 -10.56 18.59 -9.40
N SER A 294 -10.85 18.64 -8.11
CA SER A 294 -10.45 17.59 -7.16
C SER A 294 -11.13 16.26 -7.47
N ALA A 295 -12.43 16.28 -7.74
CA ALA A 295 -13.17 15.06 -8.06
C ALA A 295 -12.89 14.53 -9.47
N ALA A 296 -12.71 15.44 -10.46
CA ALA A 296 -12.56 15.07 -11.86
C ALA A 296 -11.10 14.86 -12.29
N ASN A 297 -10.19 15.65 -11.74
CA ASN A 297 -8.84 15.79 -12.27
C ASN A 297 -7.74 15.30 -11.33
N SER A 298 -8.01 15.06 -10.07
CA SER A 298 -6.98 14.63 -9.11
C SER A 298 -6.60 13.16 -9.26
N GLY A 299 -6.85 12.56 -10.42
CA GLY A 299 -6.67 11.14 -10.51
C GLY A 299 -7.45 10.47 -9.38
N GLY A 300 -8.72 10.16 -9.59
CA GLY A 300 -9.60 9.59 -8.56
C GLY A 300 -8.96 8.48 -7.73
N GLY A 301 -7.88 7.87 -8.26
CA GLY A 301 -7.03 6.94 -7.55
C GLY A 301 -6.39 7.52 -6.28
N GLY A 302 -5.85 8.74 -6.34
CA GLY A 302 -5.16 9.32 -5.18
C GLY A 302 -6.06 9.54 -3.97
N LEU A 303 -7.26 10.11 -4.16
CA LEU A 303 -8.21 10.33 -3.05
C LEU A 303 -8.77 9.01 -2.52
N ASN A 304 -9.02 8.03 -3.36
CA ASN A 304 -9.42 6.70 -2.93
C ASN A 304 -8.34 6.05 -2.06
N GLY A 305 -7.08 6.20 -2.42
CA GLY A 305 -5.95 5.67 -1.66
C GLY A 305 -5.92 6.12 -0.20
N VAL A 306 -6.46 7.29 0.11
CA VAL A 306 -6.52 7.78 1.51
C VAL A 306 -7.37 6.84 2.39
N VAL A 307 -8.50 6.38 1.88
CA VAL A 307 -9.40 5.48 2.64
C VAL A 307 -8.78 4.11 2.82
N CYS A 308 -8.30 3.51 1.76
CA CYS A 308 -7.75 2.15 1.83
C CYS A 308 -6.48 2.06 2.69
N MET A 309 -5.62 3.06 2.63
CA MET A 309 -4.43 3.13 3.48
C MET A 309 -4.79 3.27 4.96
N SER A 310 -5.85 4.02 5.28
CA SER A 310 -6.35 4.12 6.66
C SER A 310 -6.76 2.76 7.21
N ALA A 311 -7.44 1.95 6.41
CA ALA A 311 -7.83 0.60 6.80
C ALA A 311 -6.61 -0.32 7.01
N ASP A 312 -5.61 -0.20 6.16
CA ASP A 312 -4.39 -1.00 6.26
C ASP A 312 -3.65 -0.81 7.58
N VAL A 313 -3.62 0.43 8.12
CA VAL A 313 -2.91 0.74 9.37
C VAL A 313 -3.80 0.53 10.60
N LEU A 314 -5.08 0.88 10.50
CA LEU A 314 -6.00 0.89 11.65
C LEU A 314 -6.84 -0.39 11.76
N GLY A 315 -6.60 -1.36 10.89
CA GLY A 315 -7.39 -2.58 10.75
C GLY A 315 -8.54 -2.43 9.76
N TYR A 316 -8.99 -3.56 9.25
CA TYR A 316 -10.00 -3.61 8.19
C TYR A 316 -11.44 -3.47 8.68
N ASN A 317 -11.65 -3.34 9.99
CA ASN A 317 -12.98 -3.12 10.55
C ASN A 317 -13.26 -1.63 10.71
N PRO A 318 -14.14 -1.02 9.90
CA PRO A 318 -14.49 0.40 10.00
C PRO A 318 -15.01 0.80 11.39
N ASP A 319 -15.64 -0.09 12.12
CA ASP A 319 -16.17 0.17 13.46
C ASP A 319 -15.07 0.46 14.49
N THR A 320 -13.84 0.07 14.20
CA THR A 320 -12.67 0.26 15.07
C THR A 320 -11.70 1.33 14.57
N TRP A 321 -11.99 2.00 13.46
CA TRP A 321 -11.12 3.05 12.96
C TRP A 321 -11.04 4.23 13.92
N LEU A 322 -9.82 4.62 14.25
CA LEU A 322 -9.57 5.77 15.12
C LEU A 322 -9.87 7.10 14.42
N TRP A 323 -9.72 7.13 13.09
CA TRP A 323 -10.02 8.31 12.30
C TRP A 323 -11.40 8.18 11.64
N GLN A 324 -12.39 8.79 12.26
CA GLN A 324 -13.76 8.81 11.74
C GLN A 324 -13.90 9.54 10.38
N GLY A 325 -12.96 10.44 10.05
CA GLY A 325 -12.89 11.07 8.73
C GLY A 325 -12.72 10.06 7.58
N ALA A 326 -12.08 8.91 7.81
CA ALA A 326 -11.97 7.85 6.82
C ALA A 326 -13.34 7.26 6.46
N LEU A 327 -14.24 7.12 7.44
CA LEU A 327 -15.61 6.67 7.19
C LEU A 327 -16.50 7.77 6.60
N VAL A 328 -16.52 8.93 7.22
CA VAL A 328 -17.49 9.99 6.89
C VAL A 328 -17.05 10.76 5.66
N ASN A 329 -15.85 11.31 5.67
CA ASN A 329 -15.36 12.15 4.57
C ASN A 329 -14.86 11.29 3.40
N GLY A 330 -14.23 10.15 3.68
CA GLY A 330 -13.79 9.18 2.67
C GLY A 330 -14.98 8.58 1.92
N GLY A 331 -16.03 8.16 2.62
CA GLY A 331 -17.24 7.64 1.99
C GLY A 331 -17.93 8.65 1.09
N LYS A 332 -18.06 9.92 1.55
CA LYS A 332 -18.61 10.99 0.72
C LYS A 332 -17.72 11.30 -0.48
N THR A 333 -16.40 11.30 -0.30
CA THR A 333 -15.45 11.50 -1.40
C THR A 333 -15.60 10.40 -2.45
N PHE A 334 -15.68 9.13 -2.02
CA PHE A 334 -15.92 8.02 -2.93
C PHE A 334 -17.23 8.19 -3.71
N ASP A 335 -18.32 8.56 -3.04
CA ASP A 335 -19.63 8.74 -3.68
C ASP A 335 -19.60 9.90 -4.71
N GLU A 336 -18.91 11.00 -4.43
CA GLU A 336 -18.72 12.10 -5.39
C GLU A 336 -17.86 11.69 -6.58
N LEU A 337 -16.76 10.97 -6.33
CA LEU A 337 -15.88 10.46 -7.38
C LEU A 337 -16.63 9.49 -8.31
N TYR A 338 -17.43 8.59 -7.74
CA TYR A 338 -18.25 7.66 -8.51
C TYR A 338 -19.37 8.37 -9.30
N ALA A 339 -20.01 9.38 -8.71
CA ALA A 339 -21.10 10.12 -9.33
C ALA A 339 -20.68 10.95 -10.55
N PHE A 340 -19.37 11.13 -10.80
CA PHE A 340 -18.91 11.86 -11.98
C PHE A 340 -19.40 11.17 -13.27
N PRO A 341 -20.16 11.87 -14.15
CA PRO A 341 -20.96 11.21 -15.20
C PRO A 341 -20.19 10.25 -16.11
N LEU A 342 -18.99 10.63 -16.54
CA LEU A 342 -18.18 9.78 -17.42
C LEU A 342 -17.64 8.55 -16.69
N ARG A 343 -17.17 8.72 -15.44
CA ARG A 343 -16.70 7.60 -14.61
C ARG A 343 -17.84 6.63 -14.32
N LYS A 344 -18.99 7.17 -13.88
CA LYS A 344 -20.17 6.37 -13.60
C LYS A 344 -20.61 5.57 -14.82
N ALA A 345 -20.69 6.22 -15.99
CA ALA A 345 -21.11 5.55 -17.23
C ALA A 345 -20.15 4.41 -17.64
N GLN A 346 -18.85 4.61 -17.45
CA GLN A 346 -17.85 3.58 -17.74
C GLN A 346 -17.88 2.45 -16.72
N PHE A 347 -17.99 2.81 -15.44
CA PHE A 347 -18.03 1.82 -14.38
C PHE A 347 -19.30 0.97 -14.46
N ASP A 348 -20.47 1.58 -14.55
CA ASP A 348 -21.76 0.86 -14.63
C ASP A 348 -21.84 -0.09 -15.82
N LYS A 349 -21.18 0.26 -16.93
CA LYS A 349 -21.21 -0.56 -18.14
C LYS A 349 -20.13 -1.64 -18.16
N TYR A 350 -18.95 -1.35 -17.68
CA TYR A 350 -17.77 -2.19 -17.89
C TYR A 350 -17.00 -2.56 -16.62
N GLY A 351 -17.30 -1.98 -15.46
CA GLY A 351 -16.49 -2.10 -14.26
C GLY A 351 -15.20 -1.25 -14.28
N PHE A 352 -15.01 -0.41 -15.31
CA PHE A 352 -13.84 0.41 -15.50
C PHE A 352 -13.90 1.70 -14.66
N TRP A 353 -13.00 1.85 -13.69
CA TRP A 353 -12.86 3.08 -12.90
C TRP A 353 -11.97 4.08 -13.61
N ALA A 354 -12.57 5.03 -14.30
CA ALA A 354 -11.86 6.03 -15.09
C ALA A 354 -11.06 7.02 -14.21
N GLN A 355 -9.79 7.19 -14.54
CA GLN A 355 -8.96 8.29 -14.04
C GLN A 355 -8.99 9.43 -15.06
N MET A 356 -9.61 10.54 -14.69
CA MET A 356 -10.05 11.56 -15.66
C MET A 356 -8.93 12.42 -16.26
N ASN A 357 -7.75 12.45 -15.63
CA ASN A 357 -6.65 13.30 -16.09
C ASN A 357 -5.98 12.84 -17.39
N TYR A 358 -6.18 11.61 -17.76
CA TYR A 358 -5.50 11.01 -18.90
C TYR A 358 -6.53 10.55 -19.93
N THR A 359 -6.50 11.19 -21.09
CA THR A 359 -7.24 10.74 -22.27
C THR A 359 -6.29 10.41 -23.40
N HIS A 360 -6.55 9.31 -24.08
CA HIS A 360 -5.82 8.92 -25.28
C HIS A 360 -6.82 8.54 -26.37
N LYS A 361 -6.72 9.16 -27.53
CA LYS A 361 -7.65 8.94 -28.66
C LYS A 361 -9.14 9.06 -28.26
N GLY A 362 -9.45 9.93 -27.29
CA GLY A 362 -10.81 10.09 -26.77
C GLY A 362 -11.26 9.02 -25.77
N LEU A 363 -10.40 8.05 -25.43
CA LEU A 363 -10.64 7.05 -24.40
C LEU A 363 -10.12 7.56 -23.04
N LEU A 364 -10.80 7.18 -21.98
CA LEU A 364 -10.35 7.43 -20.62
C LEU A 364 -9.26 6.43 -20.23
N THR A 365 -8.39 6.80 -19.33
CA THR A 365 -7.32 5.92 -18.85
C THR A 365 -7.45 5.66 -17.37
N SER A 366 -6.91 4.55 -16.94
CA SER A 366 -6.67 4.22 -15.55
C SER A 366 -5.45 3.31 -15.43
N PRO A 367 -4.61 3.52 -14.43
CA PRO A 367 -3.59 2.54 -14.05
C PRO A 367 -4.22 1.40 -13.23
N SER A 368 -3.55 0.25 -13.14
CA SER A 368 -4.00 -0.86 -12.31
C SER A 368 -4.08 -0.46 -10.83
N TYR A 369 -3.17 0.38 -10.33
CA TYR A 369 -3.29 0.91 -8.96
C TYR A 369 -4.55 1.74 -8.76
N GLY A 370 -4.98 2.50 -9.75
CA GLY A 370 -6.23 3.28 -9.68
C GLY A 370 -7.47 2.40 -9.62
N GLN A 371 -7.49 1.28 -10.35
CA GLN A 371 -8.52 0.23 -10.18
C GLN A 371 -8.42 -0.37 -8.77
N GLY A 372 -7.21 -0.69 -8.32
CA GLY A 372 -6.94 -1.23 -6.99
C GLY A 372 -7.48 -0.34 -5.87
N TYR A 373 -7.23 0.96 -5.90
CA TYR A 373 -7.75 1.91 -4.91
C TYR A 373 -9.29 1.94 -4.88
N ALA A 374 -9.92 2.03 -6.05
CA ALA A 374 -11.37 2.05 -6.12
C ALA A 374 -12.01 0.74 -5.60
N LEU A 375 -11.40 -0.40 -5.92
CA LEU A 375 -11.84 -1.70 -5.43
C LEU A 375 -11.67 -1.83 -3.91
N GLN A 376 -10.58 -1.34 -3.35
CA GLN A 376 -10.37 -1.31 -1.91
C GLN A 376 -11.45 -0.49 -1.21
N ASP A 377 -11.76 0.71 -1.70
CA ASP A 377 -12.83 1.55 -1.13
C ASP A 377 -14.18 0.83 -1.19
N MET A 378 -14.52 0.21 -2.33
CA MET A 378 -15.76 -0.55 -2.48
C MET A 378 -15.85 -1.67 -1.45
N LEU A 379 -14.76 -2.42 -1.25
CA LEU A 379 -14.72 -3.49 -0.27
C LEU A 379 -14.82 -2.97 1.17
N LEU A 380 -14.11 -1.88 1.50
CA LEU A 380 -14.11 -1.28 2.83
C LEU A 380 -15.47 -0.69 3.22
N PHE A 381 -16.22 -0.16 2.26
CA PHE A 381 -17.58 0.33 2.47
C PHE A 381 -18.66 -0.74 2.28
N ASP A 382 -18.27 -2.02 2.27
CA ASP A 382 -19.17 -3.18 2.06
C ASP A 382 -19.99 -3.10 0.76
N LYS A 383 -19.51 -2.34 -0.25
CA LYS A 383 -20.11 -2.25 -1.60
C LYS A 383 -19.66 -3.45 -2.47
N VAL A 384 -19.79 -4.66 -1.95
CA VAL A 384 -19.18 -5.88 -2.52
C VAL A 384 -19.73 -6.19 -3.92
N GLY A 385 -20.98 -5.84 -4.21
CA GLY A 385 -21.54 -5.99 -5.57
C GLY A 385 -20.92 -5.04 -6.60
N MET A 386 -20.49 -3.84 -6.20
CA MET A 386 -19.70 -2.96 -7.07
C MET A 386 -18.30 -3.51 -7.26
N ALA A 387 -17.65 -3.98 -6.17
CA ALA A 387 -16.34 -4.59 -6.23
C ALA A 387 -16.32 -5.81 -7.16
N ASP A 388 -17.36 -6.66 -7.14
CA ASP A 388 -17.54 -7.79 -8.05
C ASP A 388 -17.42 -7.36 -9.52
N HIS A 389 -18.17 -6.35 -9.91
CA HIS A 389 -18.14 -5.81 -11.27
C HIS A 389 -16.79 -5.20 -11.66
N GLY A 390 -16.13 -4.49 -10.74
CA GLY A 390 -14.80 -3.93 -10.97
C GLY A 390 -13.70 -5.00 -11.01
N LEU A 391 -13.86 -6.07 -10.24
CA LEU A 391 -12.94 -7.23 -10.26
C LEU A 391 -13.05 -8.03 -11.55
N ASP A 392 -14.27 -8.25 -12.06
CA ASP A 392 -14.48 -8.86 -13.38
C ASP A 392 -13.73 -8.08 -14.46
N PHE A 393 -13.83 -6.75 -14.44
CA PHE A 393 -13.06 -5.91 -15.37
C PHE A 393 -11.55 -6.07 -15.18
N LEU A 394 -11.04 -5.94 -13.94
CA LEU A 394 -9.61 -6.01 -13.68
C LEU A 394 -9.02 -7.36 -14.08
N ALA A 395 -9.67 -8.47 -13.74
CA ALA A 395 -9.26 -9.82 -14.09
C ALA A 395 -9.29 -10.07 -15.61
N GLU A 396 -10.19 -9.44 -16.34
CA GLU A 396 -10.24 -9.55 -17.80
C GLU A 396 -9.21 -8.69 -18.53
N THR A 397 -8.51 -7.79 -17.85
CA THR A 397 -7.50 -6.90 -18.45
C THR A 397 -6.16 -7.62 -18.72
N THR A 398 -6.22 -8.84 -19.12
CA THR A 398 -5.08 -9.63 -19.60
C THR A 398 -5.12 -9.74 -21.12
N TYR A 399 -3.98 -9.68 -21.79
CA TYR A 399 -3.96 -9.87 -23.25
C TYR A 399 -4.23 -11.32 -23.70
N LYS A 400 -4.61 -12.21 -22.79
CA LYS A 400 -5.27 -13.49 -23.09
C LYS A 400 -6.75 -13.30 -23.42
N SER A 401 -7.38 -12.25 -22.90
CA SER A 401 -8.76 -11.95 -23.23
C SER A 401 -8.91 -11.57 -24.72
N PRO A 402 -9.91 -12.10 -25.42
CA PRO A 402 -10.15 -11.75 -26.82
C PRO A 402 -10.55 -10.29 -27.01
N ASN A 403 -10.96 -9.62 -25.94
CA ASN A 403 -11.35 -8.22 -25.95
C ASN A 403 -10.20 -7.25 -25.69
N VAL A 404 -9.02 -7.76 -25.35
CA VAL A 404 -7.84 -6.95 -25.03
C VAL A 404 -6.91 -6.86 -26.22
N VAL A 405 -6.51 -5.63 -26.52
CA VAL A 405 -5.47 -5.30 -27.49
C VAL A 405 -4.28 -4.74 -26.72
N PHE A 406 -3.13 -5.38 -26.87
CA PHE A 406 -1.89 -4.88 -26.31
C PHE A 406 -1.18 -3.99 -27.33
N SER A 407 -1.07 -2.70 -27.04
CA SER A 407 -0.27 -1.77 -27.83
C SER A 407 1.09 -1.56 -27.18
N LEU A 408 2.14 -1.82 -27.97
CA LEU A 408 3.47 -1.36 -27.62
C LEU A 408 3.45 0.16 -27.72
N ASN A 409 3.56 0.83 -26.58
CA ASN A 409 3.73 2.28 -26.59
C ASN A 409 5.10 2.65 -27.21
N GLN A 410 5.43 3.94 -27.27
CA GLN A 410 6.69 4.47 -27.81
C GLN A 410 7.97 3.84 -27.23
N TYR A 411 7.86 3.03 -26.19
CA TYR A 411 8.97 2.44 -25.44
C TYR A 411 9.28 0.98 -25.81
N HIS A 412 8.50 0.37 -26.70
CA HIS A 412 8.75 -0.96 -27.27
C HIS A 412 8.99 -2.11 -26.28
N TYR A 413 8.26 -2.12 -25.18
CA TYR A 413 8.38 -3.20 -24.20
C TYR A 413 8.04 -4.57 -24.81
N GLU A 414 8.81 -5.57 -24.43
CA GLU A 414 8.46 -6.96 -24.73
C GLU A 414 7.14 -7.35 -24.06
N ARG A 415 6.39 -8.22 -24.73
CA ARG A 415 5.28 -8.90 -24.08
C ARG A 415 5.84 -9.88 -23.07
N LEU A 416 5.66 -9.57 -21.80
CA LEU A 416 5.93 -10.49 -20.71
C LEU A 416 4.74 -11.42 -20.47
N SER A 417 4.54 -11.91 -19.24
CA SER A 417 3.37 -12.74 -18.95
C SER A 417 2.04 -12.02 -19.25
N PRO A 418 1.05 -12.72 -19.83
CA PRO A 418 -0.29 -12.15 -19.99
C PRO A 418 -0.99 -11.86 -18.66
N TYR A 419 -0.52 -12.43 -17.57
CA TYR A 419 -1.11 -12.30 -16.23
C TYR A 419 -0.45 -11.22 -15.38
N TYR A 420 0.46 -10.42 -15.94
CA TYR A 420 1.03 -9.28 -15.22
C TYR A 420 0.07 -8.10 -15.22
N PHE A 421 0.03 -7.37 -14.11
CA PHE A 421 -0.62 -6.07 -14.06
C PHE A 421 0.20 -5.04 -14.82
N TYR A 422 -0.47 -4.31 -15.71
CA TYR A 422 0.12 -3.27 -16.53
C TYR A 422 -0.25 -1.89 -16.01
N GLU A 423 0.64 -0.93 -16.18
CA GLU A 423 0.42 0.40 -15.64
C GLU A 423 -0.80 1.08 -16.25
N ARG A 424 -1.03 0.93 -17.54
CA ARG A 424 -2.13 1.68 -18.20
C ARG A 424 -3.07 0.78 -18.98
N MET A 425 -4.34 0.99 -18.69
CA MET A 425 -5.45 0.47 -19.45
C MET A 425 -6.35 1.61 -19.90
N TYR A 426 -6.90 1.49 -21.08
CA TYR A 426 -7.85 2.45 -21.62
C TYR A 426 -9.28 1.91 -21.49
N SER A 427 -10.24 2.84 -21.32
CA SER A 427 -11.66 2.45 -21.29
C SER A 427 -12.02 1.68 -22.55
N PRO A 428 -12.94 0.71 -22.46
CA PRO A 428 -13.42 0.00 -23.63
C PRO A 428 -13.89 0.97 -24.72
N ASP A 429 -13.54 0.68 -25.97
CA ASP A 429 -14.01 1.42 -27.13
C ASP A 429 -15.47 1.09 -27.46
N ALA A 430 -15.99 1.65 -28.57
CA ALA A 430 -17.36 1.40 -29.01
C ALA A 430 -17.65 -0.08 -29.31
N GLN A 431 -16.64 -0.89 -29.59
CA GLN A 431 -16.70 -2.32 -29.85
C GLN A 431 -16.42 -3.16 -28.58
N GLY A 432 -16.21 -2.51 -27.43
CA GLY A 432 -15.87 -3.19 -26.17
C GLY A 432 -14.41 -3.63 -26.08
N LYS A 433 -13.52 -3.17 -26.97
CA LYS A 433 -12.10 -3.49 -26.94
C LYS A 433 -11.37 -2.65 -25.91
N ILE A 434 -10.55 -3.31 -25.09
CA ILE A 434 -9.68 -2.70 -24.07
C ILE A 434 -8.26 -2.62 -24.65
N GLU A 435 -7.67 -1.45 -24.66
CA GLU A 435 -6.27 -1.28 -25.03
C GLU A 435 -5.42 -1.26 -23.74
N LEU A 436 -4.54 -2.25 -23.61
CA LEU A 436 -3.50 -2.25 -22.58
C LEU A 436 -2.21 -1.68 -23.13
N THR A 437 -1.55 -0.85 -22.34
CA THR A 437 -0.20 -0.41 -22.64
C THR A 437 0.71 -0.65 -21.45
N ALA A 438 1.97 -0.88 -21.74
CA ALA A 438 2.94 -1.03 -20.68
C ALA A 438 3.10 0.26 -19.84
N GLY A 439 2.70 1.42 -20.39
CA GLY A 439 2.88 2.69 -19.70
C GLY A 439 4.34 2.90 -19.30
N CYS A 440 4.61 2.87 -18.03
CA CYS A 440 5.95 2.89 -17.44
C CYS A 440 6.59 1.50 -17.33
N GLY A 441 5.90 0.47 -17.74
CA GLY A 441 6.35 -0.92 -17.76
C GLY A 441 5.32 -1.88 -17.15
N PRO A 442 5.42 -3.17 -17.48
CA PRO A 442 4.73 -4.20 -16.73
C PRO A 442 5.37 -4.30 -15.34
N LEU A 443 4.62 -4.81 -14.37
CA LEU A 443 5.12 -5.03 -13.01
C LEU A 443 5.59 -3.76 -12.28
N ASN A 444 5.13 -2.56 -12.65
CA ASN A 444 5.38 -1.40 -11.82
C ASN A 444 4.86 -1.67 -10.39
N LEU A 445 5.71 -1.41 -9.38
CA LEU A 445 5.51 -1.89 -8.00
C LEU A 445 4.16 -1.52 -7.41
N VAL A 446 3.70 -0.27 -7.58
CA VAL A 446 2.39 0.16 -7.06
C VAL A 446 1.23 -0.47 -7.84
N ASN A 447 1.41 -0.75 -9.13
CA ASN A 447 0.40 -1.42 -9.95
C ASN A 447 0.22 -2.89 -9.58
N VAL A 448 1.20 -3.49 -8.93
CA VAL A 448 1.10 -4.84 -8.36
C VAL A 448 0.62 -4.79 -6.91
N ALA A 449 1.17 -3.87 -6.11
CA ALA A 449 0.84 -3.76 -4.69
C ALA A 449 -0.66 -3.50 -4.44
N GLU A 450 -1.29 -2.61 -5.20
CA GLU A 450 -2.69 -2.26 -4.93
C GLU A 450 -3.68 -3.40 -5.24
N PRO A 451 -3.57 -4.16 -6.32
CA PRO A 451 -4.30 -5.42 -6.47
C PRO A 451 -4.00 -6.46 -5.38
N LEU A 452 -2.77 -6.59 -4.89
CA LEU A 452 -2.46 -7.48 -3.77
C LEU A 452 -3.22 -7.08 -2.49
N LYS A 453 -3.34 -5.79 -2.20
CA LYS A 453 -4.16 -5.28 -1.10
C LYS A 453 -5.65 -5.61 -1.27
N VAL A 454 -6.16 -5.52 -2.50
CA VAL A 454 -7.55 -5.94 -2.81
C VAL A 454 -7.73 -7.42 -2.44
N ALA A 455 -6.79 -8.29 -2.81
CA ALA A 455 -6.84 -9.70 -2.44
C ALA A 455 -6.85 -9.92 -0.92
N ARG A 456 -6.00 -9.19 -0.18
CA ARG A 456 -6.00 -9.24 1.30
C ARG A 456 -7.33 -8.76 1.89
N LEU A 457 -7.94 -7.71 1.33
CA LEU A 457 -9.25 -7.21 1.79
C LEU A 457 -10.39 -8.18 1.50
N ILE A 458 -10.34 -8.91 0.38
CA ILE A 458 -11.33 -9.97 0.09
C ILE A 458 -11.20 -11.09 1.13
N ALA A 459 -9.99 -11.53 1.43
CA ALA A 459 -9.73 -12.51 2.50
C ALA A 459 -10.07 -11.94 3.89
N GLY A 460 -9.84 -10.65 4.09
CA GLY A 460 -10.26 -9.89 5.26
C GLY A 460 -9.50 -10.23 6.54
N ILE A 461 -8.26 -10.69 6.44
CA ILE A 461 -7.43 -11.05 7.60
C ILE A 461 -6.83 -9.78 8.18
N ASP A 462 -7.14 -9.47 9.43
CA ASP A 462 -6.68 -8.30 10.15
C ASP A 462 -6.06 -8.73 11.49
N ASP A 463 -4.76 -8.62 11.58
CA ASP A 463 -3.91 -8.94 12.72
C ASP A 463 -3.20 -7.70 13.31
N THR A 464 -3.75 -6.53 13.08
CA THR A 464 -3.22 -5.26 13.62
C THR A 464 -3.25 -5.21 15.14
N SER A 465 -4.11 -5.98 15.79
CA SER A 465 -4.19 -6.12 17.23
C SER A 465 -3.54 -7.40 17.71
N LEU A 466 -2.54 -7.30 18.59
CA LEU A 466 -1.89 -8.47 19.21
C LEU A 466 -2.85 -9.43 19.93
N ASN A 467 -3.91 -8.88 20.52
CA ASN A 467 -4.84 -9.63 21.36
C ASN A 467 -6.06 -10.17 20.60
N GLN A 468 -6.22 -9.81 19.35
CA GLN A 468 -7.39 -10.20 18.56
C GLN A 468 -7.08 -10.23 17.06
N VAL A 469 -7.31 -11.37 16.45
CA VAL A 469 -7.37 -11.50 14.98
C VAL A 469 -8.82 -11.31 14.55
N ARG A 470 -9.03 -10.47 13.53
CA ARG A 470 -10.34 -10.25 12.91
C ARG A 470 -10.33 -10.83 11.52
N ILE A 471 -11.39 -11.52 11.17
CA ILE A 471 -11.62 -12.02 9.80
C ILE A 471 -12.89 -11.37 9.29
N ILE A 472 -12.75 -10.57 8.23
CA ILE A 472 -13.83 -9.78 7.64
C ILE A 472 -13.90 -10.11 6.15
N PRO A 473 -14.40 -11.30 5.79
CA PRO A 473 -14.46 -11.73 4.39
C PRO A 473 -15.35 -10.80 3.57
N ARG A 474 -14.86 -10.39 2.42
CA ARG A 474 -15.59 -9.54 1.48
C ARG A 474 -15.64 -10.20 0.10
N LEU A 475 -16.06 -11.46 0.09
CA LEU A 475 -16.10 -12.26 -1.13
C LEU A 475 -17.13 -11.70 -2.11
N PRO A 476 -16.73 -11.37 -3.37
CA PRO A 476 -17.65 -10.97 -4.42
C PRO A 476 -18.82 -11.94 -4.59
N PRO A 477 -20.05 -11.46 -4.86
CA PRO A 477 -21.23 -12.33 -4.98
C PRO A 477 -21.11 -13.42 -6.04
N SER A 478 -20.40 -13.17 -7.15
CA SER A 478 -20.20 -14.13 -8.23
C SER A 478 -19.17 -15.22 -7.89
N TRP A 479 -18.35 -15.02 -6.86
CA TRP A 479 -17.29 -15.97 -6.46
C TRP A 479 -17.81 -16.96 -5.43
N SER A 480 -17.38 -18.22 -5.53
CA SER A 480 -17.80 -19.28 -4.60
C SER A 480 -16.95 -19.36 -3.34
N GLY A 481 -15.75 -18.83 -3.35
CA GLY A 481 -14.91 -18.89 -2.17
C GLY A 481 -13.46 -18.47 -2.37
N TYR A 482 -12.70 -18.58 -1.28
CA TYR A 482 -11.26 -18.47 -1.29
C TYR A 482 -10.62 -19.49 -0.34
N ARG A 483 -9.35 -19.74 -0.58
CA ARG A 483 -8.43 -20.44 0.32
C ARG A 483 -7.21 -19.57 0.56
N VAL A 484 -6.76 -19.56 1.77
CA VAL A 484 -5.50 -18.96 2.19
C VAL A 484 -4.69 -20.06 2.84
N GLU A 485 -3.47 -20.26 2.39
CA GLU A 485 -2.57 -21.30 2.89
C GLU A 485 -1.32 -20.64 3.49
N ASP A 486 -0.85 -21.18 4.61
CA ASP A 486 0.37 -20.74 5.29
C ASP A 486 0.42 -19.23 5.59
N TRP A 487 -0.70 -18.60 5.87
CA TRP A 487 -0.73 -17.16 6.11
C TRP A 487 -0.07 -16.79 7.43
N PRO A 488 0.86 -15.83 7.44
CA PRO A 488 1.46 -15.36 8.67
C PRO A 488 0.47 -14.45 9.41
N ILE A 489 0.21 -14.74 10.66
CA ILE A 489 -0.67 -13.96 11.54
C ILE A 489 0.10 -13.53 12.77
N ARG A 490 0.06 -12.24 13.08
CA ARG A 490 0.67 -11.66 14.28
C ARG A 490 -0.27 -11.78 15.47
N THR A 491 0.24 -12.24 16.60
CA THR A 491 -0.52 -12.38 17.85
C THR A 491 0.34 -12.00 19.07
N SER A 492 -0.28 -11.84 20.25
CA SER A 492 0.45 -11.65 21.50
C SER A 492 1.32 -12.86 21.91
N HIS A 493 1.18 -13.98 21.22
CA HIS A 493 2.01 -15.18 21.43
C HIS A 493 3.12 -15.31 20.36
N GLY A 494 3.32 -14.26 19.54
CA GLY A 494 4.23 -14.25 18.41
C GLY A 494 3.54 -14.54 17.08
N MET A 495 4.35 -14.80 16.07
CA MET A 495 3.87 -15.14 14.72
C MET A 495 3.35 -16.56 14.69
N VAL A 496 2.16 -16.75 14.15
CA VAL A 496 1.56 -18.07 13.89
C VAL A 496 1.26 -18.22 12.40
N ARG A 497 1.17 -19.47 11.95
CA ARG A 497 0.79 -19.80 10.56
C ARG A 497 -0.62 -20.37 10.57
N ALA A 498 -1.43 -19.96 9.60
CA ALA A 498 -2.79 -20.45 9.51
C ALA A 498 -3.23 -20.73 8.08
N ASP A 499 -4.02 -21.79 7.91
CA ASP A 499 -4.84 -22.01 6.72
C ASP A 499 -6.25 -21.52 7.00
N ILE A 500 -6.80 -20.78 6.04
CA ILE A 500 -8.15 -20.23 6.15
C ILE A 500 -8.92 -20.59 4.89
N SER A 501 -10.18 -20.97 5.05
CA SER A 501 -11.07 -21.24 3.93
C SER A 501 -12.42 -20.56 4.14
N PHE A 502 -12.95 -20.00 3.10
CA PHE A 502 -14.27 -19.42 3.06
C PHE A 502 -14.97 -19.91 1.80
N VAL A 503 -16.04 -20.67 1.95
CA VAL A 503 -16.74 -21.32 0.84
C VAL A 503 -18.23 -21.06 0.93
N ARG A 504 -18.80 -20.47 -0.10
CA ARG A 504 -20.24 -20.21 -0.25
C ARG A 504 -20.87 -21.31 -1.14
N ARG A 505 -21.88 -22.00 -0.62
CA ARG A 505 -22.67 -22.98 -1.38
C ARG A 505 -24.12 -22.90 -0.97
N ASN A 506 -25.03 -22.73 -1.94
CA ASN A 506 -26.48 -22.71 -1.72
C ASN A 506 -26.91 -21.73 -0.62
N GLY A 507 -26.34 -20.54 -0.56
CA GLY A 507 -26.64 -19.52 0.45
C GLY A 507 -26.12 -19.83 1.86
N VAL A 508 -25.26 -20.84 1.98
CA VAL A 508 -24.56 -21.18 3.22
C VAL A 508 -23.08 -20.95 3.04
N VAL A 509 -22.46 -20.26 3.99
CA VAL A 509 -21.03 -20.05 4.05
C VAL A 509 -20.42 -21.03 5.04
N SER A 510 -19.38 -21.74 4.61
CA SER A 510 -18.51 -22.52 5.48
C SER A 510 -17.20 -21.77 5.65
N PHE A 511 -16.84 -21.47 6.89
CA PHE A 511 -15.56 -20.89 7.25
C PHE A 511 -14.72 -21.94 7.98
N GLY A 512 -13.47 -22.07 7.58
CA GLY A 512 -12.50 -22.95 8.23
C GLY A 512 -11.25 -22.16 8.60
N LEU A 513 -10.73 -22.38 9.80
CA LEU A 513 -9.43 -21.89 10.26
C LEU A 513 -8.66 -23.05 10.87
N GLN A 514 -7.43 -23.21 10.45
CA GLN A 514 -6.48 -24.17 11.01
C GLN A 514 -5.17 -23.45 11.35
N VAL A 515 -4.86 -23.32 12.64
CA VAL A 515 -3.57 -22.82 13.11
C VAL A 515 -2.56 -23.95 13.07
N LYS A 516 -1.38 -23.67 12.50
CA LYS A 516 -0.30 -24.65 12.35
C LYS A 516 0.72 -24.56 13.49
N ASP A 517 1.63 -25.52 13.54
CA ASP A 517 2.84 -25.54 14.36
C ASP A 517 2.61 -25.33 15.88
N GLY A 518 1.43 -25.71 16.38
CA GLY A 518 1.10 -25.56 17.79
C GLY A 518 0.87 -24.12 18.26
N GLY A 519 0.85 -23.15 17.33
CA GLY A 519 0.52 -21.77 17.64
C GLY A 519 -0.91 -21.59 18.15
N ALA A 520 -1.21 -20.45 18.77
CA ALA A 520 -2.53 -20.11 19.26
C ALA A 520 -2.96 -18.70 18.86
N ILE A 521 -4.25 -18.51 18.64
CA ILE A 521 -4.88 -17.20 18.43
C ILE A 521 -5.64 -16.83 19.71
N PRO A 522 -5.27 -15.76 20.43
CA PRO A 522 -5.89 -15.38 21.71
C PRO A 522 -7.38 -15.10 21.58
N LYS A 523 -7.76 -14.40 20.55
CA LYS A 523 -9.16 -14.10 20.23
C LYS A 523 -9.36 -14.05 18.73
N LEU A 524 -10.36 -14.75 18.23
CA LEU A 524 -10.81 -14.66 16.84
C LEU A 524 -12.17 -13.99 16.81
N ALA A 525 -12.28 -12.87 16.09
CA ALA A 525 -13.54 -12.22 15.80
C ALA A 525 -13.82 -12.30 14.30
N VAL A 526 -15.01 -12.74 13.93
CA VAL A 526 -15.41 -12.83 12.53
C VAL A 526 -16.65 -11.99 12.31
N ARG A 527 -16.56 -11.09 11.32
CA ARG A 527 -17.68 -10.29 10.81
C ARG A 527 -18.08 -10.83 9.45
N LEU A 528 -19.38 -11.00 9.25
CA LEU A 528 -19.93 -11.46 7.99
C LEU A 528 -20.85 -10.42 7.37
N PRO A 529 -21.01 -10.45 6.05
CA PRO A 529 -22.13 -9.81 5.39
C PRO A 529 -23.46 -10.26 6.03
N GLU A 530 -24.40 -9.34 6.25
CA GLU A 530 -25.64 -9.57 6.99
C GLU A 530 -26.56 -10.65 6.39
N GLN A 531 -26.33 -11.06 5.15
CA GLN A 531 -27.20 -11.95 4.40
C GLN A 531 -26.76 -13.43 4.39
N ASP A 532 -25.57 -13.73 4.86
CA ASP A 532 -25.02 -15.09 4.79
C ASP A 532 -25.28 -15.89 6.09
N LYS A 533 -25.82 -17.10 5.95
CA LYS A 533 -25.84 -18.09 7.01
C LYS A 533 -24.50 -18.81 7.04
N MET A 534 -23.94 -19.02 8.23
CA MET A 534 -22.61 -19.58 8.35
C MET A 534 -22.56 -20.82 9.22
N VAL A 535 -21.70 -21.77 8.79
CA VAL A 535 -21.27 -22.94 9.57
C VAL A 535 -19.79 -22.75 9.88
N TRP A 536 -19.48 -22.73 11.18
CA TRP A 536 -18.11 -22.53 11.65
C TRP A 536 -17.39 -23.87 11.85
N LYS A 537 -16.13 -23.90 11.40
CA LYS A 537 -15.17 -24.97 11.74
C LYS A 537 -13.90 -24.31 12.22
N TYR A 538 -13.55 -24.47 13.47
CA TYR A 538 -12.28 -24.00 14.00
C TYR A 538 -11.67 -25.06 14.92
N GLN A 539 -10.35 -25.05 15.03
CA GLN A 539 -9.61 -25.97 15.88
C GLN A 539 -9.42 -25.42 17.29
N ASN A 540 -8.99 -26.27 18.21
CA ASN A 540 -8.83 -25.99 19.65
C ASN A 540 -7.80 -24.87 19.97
N ASN A 541 -7.10 -24.32 18.97
CA ASN A 541 -6.06 -23.30 19.12
C ASN A 541 -6.60 -21.86 19.11
N VAL A 542 -7.92 -21.68 19.17
CA VAL A 542 -8.56 -20.37 19.32
C VAL A 542 -9.12 -20.29 20.75
N GLU A 543 -8.57 -19.40 21.58
CA GLU A 543 -8.96 -19.30 22.99
C GLU A 543 -10.34 -18.66 23.18
N LYS A 544 -10.67 -17.64 22.37
CA LYS A 544 -11.97 -16.97 22.39
C LYS A 544 -12.48 -16.75 21.00
N PHE A 545 -13.76 -17.00 20.77
CA PHE A 545 -14.43 -16.81 19.49
C PHE A 545 -15.65 -15.91 19.62
N GLU A 546 -15.74 -14.92 18.73
CA GLU A 546 -16.88 -14.01 18.59
C GLU A 546 -17.32 -13.93 17.13
N ALA A 547 -18.61 -13.95 16.87
CA ALA A 547 -19.17 -13.73 15.54
C ALA A 547 -20.44 -12.91 15.62
N ASN A 548 -20.67 -12.10 14.59
CA ASN A 548 -21.87 -11.24 14.49
C ASN A 548 -23.06 -11.91 13.79
N SER A 549 -22.98 -13.19 13.43
CA SER A 549 -24.08 -13.89 12.78
C SER A 549 -24.98 -14.65 13.76
N ALA A 550 -26.27 -14.67 13.44
CA ALA A 550 -27.33 -15.24 14.30
C ALA A 550 -27.34 -16.77 14.42
N THR A 551 -26.51 -17.50 13.69
CA THR A 551 -26.53 -18.97 13.70
C THR A 551 -25.10 -19.52 13.68
N VAL A 552 -24.60 -19.86 14.85
CA VAL A 552 -23.32 -20.57 15.01
C VAL A 552 -23.63 -22.03 15.32
N GLU A 553 -23.46 -22.91 14.35
CA GLU A 553 -23.37 -24.34 14.61
C GLU A 553 -21.91 -24.69 14.88
N SER A 554 -21.53 -24.86 16.15
CA SER A 554 -20.19 -25.32 16.52
C SER A 554 -20.08 -26.80 16.20
N ILE A 555 -19.22 -27.16 15.27
CA ILE A 555 -18.82 -28.56 15.08
C ILE A 555 -17.55 -28.79 15.89
N HIS A 556 -17.68 -29.32 17.08
CA HIS A 556 -16.56 -29.85 17.82
C HIS A 556 -16.07 -31.13 17.14
N ASN A 557 -14.80 -31.15 16.78
CA ASN A 557 -13.97 -32.31 16.43
C ASN A 557 -14.70 -33.49 15.78
N SER A 558 -14.85 -33.48 14.50
CA SER A 558 -14.86 -34.74 13.75
C SER A 558 -13.61 -34.77 12.89
N SER A 559 -12.76 -35.75 13.13
CA SER A 559 -11.62 -36.14 12.32
C SER A 559 -11.90 -35.93 10.84
N VAL A 560 -11.01 -35.15 10.17
CA VAL A 560 -10.97 -35.07 8.72
C VAL A 560 -10.81 -36.49 8.20
N PRO A 561 -11.71 -37.00 7.35
CA PRO A 561 -11.43 -38.25 6.65
C PRO A 561 -10.28 -37.97 5.69
N SER A 562 -9.13 -38.56 5.97
CA SER A 562 -8.10 -38.80 4.97
C SER A 562 -8.72 -39.73 3.91
N GLY A 563 -8.94 -39.22 2.70
CA GLY A 563 -9.43 -40.12 1.70
C GLY A 563 -9.73 -39.49 0.35
N GLY A 564 -8.97 -39.97 -0.62
CA GLY A 564 -9.39 -40.19 -1.98
C GLY A 564 -9.38 -39.03 -2.93
#